data_c83f9e0a84d187fc8d58ac1a6f122c2d
#
_entry.id   c83f9e0a84d187fc8d58ac1a6f122c2d
#
_cell.length_a   1.000
_cell.length_b   1.000
_cell.length_c   1.000
_cell.angle_alpha   90.00
_cell.angle_beta   90.00
_cell.angle_gamma   90.00
#
_symmetry.space_group_name_H-M   'P 1'
#
loop_
_entity.id
_entity.type
_entity.pdbx_description
1 polymer ?
#
loop_
_entity_poly.entity_id
_entity_poly.type
_entity_poly.pdbx_seq_one_letter_code
_entity_poly.pdbx_strand_id
1 'polypeptide(L)'
;EIGVRLVGSEMCIRDRFIDLLRALNEVEGIERYRISSIEPNLLTDEIIAFCASSPKFQHHFHIPLQSGSDSVLARMRRRYTTEKFAERIEAVRRLMPDAFIGIDVIVGFPGETESDFRTTYEFLERLAPAYLHIFPFSERPGTPAVDFPDKVQPSVATRRVEELEELCRRLHGEFCARAEGTTDEVLFESTMRGGMMFGYTGNYRRVKAPYDRSRINTICRVRLGRMDDANDLEGEIVDN
;
A
#
# COMPACT_ATOMS: atom_id res chain seq x y z
N GLU A 1 5.54 23.86 -22.70
CA GLU A 1 6.18 24.87 -21.83
C GLU A 1 6.05 24.56 -20.33
N ILE A 2 4.93 23.95 -19.88
CA ILE A 2 4.71 23.60 -18.46
C ILE A 2 5.69 22.51 -18.01
N GLY A 3 5.96 21.51 -18.85
CA GLY A 3 6.88 20.42 -18.54
C GLY A 3 8.34 20.85 -18.36
N VAL A 4 8.80 21.83 -19.14
CA VAL A 4 10.17 22.34 -19.05
C VAL A 4 10.37 23.18 -17.78
N ARG A 5 9.36 23.91 -17.36
CA ARG A 5 9.41 24.67 -16.09
C ARG A 5 9.41 23.76 -14.85
N LEU A 6 8.68 22.66 -14.89
CA LEU A 6 8.67 21.67 -13.80
C LEU A 6 10.05 21.03 -13.63
N VAL A 7 10.68 20.56 -14.72
CA VAL A 7 12.04 20.00 -14.67
C VAL A 7 13.07 21.01 -14.17
N GLY A 8 12.97 22.27 -14.58
CA GLY A 8 13.85 23.33 -14.10
C GLY A 8 13.60 23.71 -12.64
N SER A 9 12.35 23.66 -12.17
CA SER A 9 11.98 23.97 -10.78
C SER A 9 12.40 22.86 -9.81
N GLU A 10 12.29 21.59 -10.21
CA GLU A 10 12.72 20.46 -9.37
C GLU A 10 14.23 20.51 -9.05
N MET A 11 15.05 21.00 -9.99
CA MET A 11 16.48 21.18 -9.75
C MET A 11 16.82 22.44 -8.90
N CYS A 12 15.94 23.43 -8.89
CA CYS A 12 16.13 24.68 -8.18
C CYS A 12 15.38 24.73 -6.84
N ILE A 13 14.36 23.91 -6.64
CA ILE A 13 13.57 23.85 -5.41
C ILE A 13 14.32 22.95 -4.43
N ARG A 14 14.82 23.55 -3.37
CA ARG A 14 15.40 22.84 -2.20
C ARG A 14 14.31 22.21 -1.33
N ASP A 15 13.07 22.26 -1.76
CA ASP A 15 11.92 21.76 -1.00
C ASP A 15 11.95 20.24 -0.99
N ARG A 16 12.10 19.70 0.19
CA ARG A 16 12.03 18.26 0.42
C ARG A 16 10.56 17.84 0.47
N PHE A 17 10.27 16.58 0.16
CA PHE A 17 8.91 16.02 0.26
C PHE A 17 8.29 16.26 1.63
N ILE A 18 9.08 16.19 2.71
CA ILE A 18 8.61 16.49 4.08
C ILE A 18 8.06 17.92 4.22
N ASP A 19 8.63 18.88 3.52
CA ASP A 19 8.20 20.30 3.59
C ASP A 19 6.80 20.45 2.94
N LEU A 20 6.54 19.69 1.86
CA LEU A 20 5.19 19.58 1.29
C LEU A 20 4.20 18.95 2.28
N LEU A 21 4.58 17.85 2.95
CA LEU A 21 3.70 17.20 3.93
C LEU A 21 3.34 18.15 5.08
N ARG A 22 4.30 18.92 5.57
CA ARG A 22 4.08 19.95 6.60
C ARG A 22 3.11 21.02 6.12
N ALA A 23 3.32 21.54 4.91
CA ALA A 23 2.43 22.55 4.32
C ALA A 23 1.00 22.02 4.14
N LEU A 24 0.84 20.78 3.68
CA LEU A 24 -0.46 20.13 3.56
C LEU A 24 -1.16 19.96 4.91
N ASN A 25 -0.41 19.67 5.96
CA ASN A 25 -0.96 19.53 7.31
C ASN A 25 -1.64 20.80 7.84
N GLU A 26 -1.14 21.98 7.42
CA GLU A 26 -1.68 23.28 7.79
C GLU A 26 -2.92 23.69 6.97
N VAL A 27 -3.25 22.99 5.88
CA VAL A 27 -4.42 23.31 5.05
C VAL A 27 -5.70 23.04 5.83
N GLU A 28 -6.51 24.06 6.03
CA GLU A 28 -7.83 23.94 6.69
C GLU A 28 -8.86 23.25 5.78
N GLY A 29 -9.85 22.60 6.39
CA GLY A 29 -10.96 21.95 5.69
C GLY A 29 -10.60 20.58 5.06
N ILE A 30 -9.37 20.11 5.20
CA ILE A 30 -8.98 18.75 4.82
C ILE A 30 -8.72 17.95 6.10
N GLU A 31 -9.43 16.85 6.26
CA GLU A 31 -9.36 16.01 7.45
C GLU A 31 -8.38 14.83 7.27
N ARG A 32 -8.26 14.30 6.05
CA ARG A 32 -7.44 13.10 5.78
C ARG A 32 -6.58 13.26 4.54
N TYR A 33 -5.29 12.94 4.69
CA TYR A 33 -4.35 12.74 3.60
C TYR A 33 -3.80 11.32 3.61
N ARG A 34 -3.49 10.79 2.44
CA ARG A 34 -2.76 9.53 2.27
C ARG A 34 -1.60 9.70 1.31
N ILE A 35 -0.46 9.09 1.67
CA ILE A 35 0.65 8.94 0.74
C ILE A 35 0.33 7.74 -0.14
N SER A 36 0.03 7.99 -1.42
CA SER A 36 -0.43 6.94 -2.34
C SER A 36 0.70 6.02 -2.82
N SER A 37 1.90 6.56 -3.02
CA SER A 37 3.08 5.76 -3.39
C SER A 37 4.34 6.50 -3.00
N ILE A 38 5.27 5.80 -2.37
CA ILE A 38 6.57 6.36 -2.00
C ILE A 38 7.65 5.28 -2.13
N GLU A 39 8.74 5.60 -2.87
CA GLU A 39 9.86 4.67 -2.96
C GLU A 39 10.57 4.47 -1.61
N PRO A 40 11.10 3.26 -1.34
CA PRO A 40 11.74 2.95 -0.04
C PRO A 40 12.84 3.94 0.34
N ASN A 41 13.61 4.41 -0.63
CA ASN A 41 14.70 5.37 -0.43
C ASN A 41 14.22 6.77 -0.02
N LEU A 42 12.99 7.12 -0.35
CA LEU A 42 12.39 8.42 -0.05
C LEU A 42 11.60 8.41 1.26
N LEU A 43 11.26 7.24 1.77
CA LEU A 43 10.56 7.07 3.05
C LEU A 43 11.57 7.19 4.20
N THR A 44 11.91 8.44 4.56
CA THR A 44 12.86 8.75 5.63
C THR A 44 12.25 8.61 7.01
N ASP A 45 13.09 8.49 8.05
CA ASP A 45 12.63 8.46 9.45
C ASP A 45 11.87 9.75 9.83
N GLU A 46 12.27 10.89 9.25
CA GLU A 46 11.59 12.18 9.44
C GLU A 46 10.16 12.15 8.89
N ILE A 47 9.93 11.56 7.70
CA ILE A 47 8.60 11.40 7.11
C ILE A 47 7.76 10.44 7.95
N ILE A 48 8.34 9.30 8.36
CA ILE A 48 7.64 8.30 9.19
C ILE A 48 7.20 8.93 10.51
N ALA A 49 8.10 9.63 11.21
CA ALA A 49 7.79 10.30 12.46
C ALA A 49 6.73 11.39 12.30
N PHE A 50 6.80 12.17 11.22
CA PHE A 50 5.80 13.18 10.91
C PHE A 50 4.41 12.55 10.68
N CYS A 51 4.31 11.52 9.84
CA CYS A 51 3.03 10.84 9.59
C CYS A 51 2.45 10.21 10.87
N ALA A 52 3.31 9.64 11.72
CA ALA A 52 2.88 9.05 12.99
C ALA A 52 2.31 10.11 13.99
N SER A 53 2.77 11.35 13.92
CA SER A 53 2.34 12.43 14.83
C SER A 53 1.21 13.31 14.24
N SER A 54 0.98 13.26 12.94
CA SER A 54 -0.01 14.09 12.27
C SER A 54 -1.42 13.52 12.45
N PRO A 55 -2.41 14.35 12.84
CA PRO A 55 -3.80 13.92 12.92
C PRO A 55 -4.45 13.74 11.53
N LYS A 56 -3.86 14.30 10.47
CA LYS A 56 -4.42 14.29 9.12
C LYS A 56 -3.82 13.22 8.23
N PHE A 57 -2.51 12.92 8.39
CA PHE A 57 -1.87 11.88 7.57
C PHE A 57 -2.23 10.51 8.11
N GLN A 58 -2.93 9.75 7.28
CA GLN A 58 -3.42 8.43 7.64
C GLN A 58 -2.28 7.41 7.64
N HIS A 59 -2.36 6.43 8.54
CA HIS A 59 -1.37 5.36 8.67
C HIS A 59 -1.49 4.37 7.52
N HIS A 60 -1.22 4.85 6.32
CA HIS A 60 -1.31 4.11 5.07
C HIS A 60 -0.10 4.43 4.20
N PHE A 61 0.63 3.39 3.80
CA PHE A 61 1.78 3.50 2.92
C PHE A 61 1.68 2.49 1.80
N HIS A 62 1.85 2.97 0.57
CA HIS A 62 2.02 2.13 -0.60
C HIS A 62 3.49 2.24 -1.04
N ILE A 63 4.23 1.13 -0.95
CA ILE A 63 5.68 1.12 -1.12
C ILE A 63 6.04 0.06 -2.18
N PRO A 64 6.50 0.45 -3.38
CA PRO A 64 6.83 -0.48 -4.44
C PRO A 64 8.12 -1.25 -4.11
N LEU A 65 8.00 -2.56 -3.86
CA LEU A 65 9.12 -3.49 -3.67
C LEU A 65 9.65 -4.01 -5.01
N GLN A 66 8.76 -4.38 -5.89
CA GLN A 66 8.96 -5.00 -7.20
C GLN A 66 9.39 -6.47 -7.16
N SER A 67 10.36 -6.88 -6.33
CA SER A 67 10.76 -8.27 -6.12
C SER A 67 11.38 -8.44 -4.73
N GLY A 68 11.18 -9.59 -4.12
CA GLY A 68 11.85 -9.99 -2.88
C GLY A 68 13.20 -10.70 -3.10
N SER A 69 13.69 -10.73 -4.34
CA SER A 69 15.03 -11.26 -4.69
C SER A 69 15.95 -10.13 -5.10
N ASP A 70 17.08 -9.98 -4.40
CA ASP A 70 18.08 -8.94 -4.69
C ASP A 70 18.71 -9.11 -6.08
N SER A 71 18.81 -10.35 -6.59
CA SER A 71 19.27 -10.61 -7.95
C SER A 71 18.33 -10.03 -9.01
N VAL A 72 17.02 -10.13 -8.79
CA VAL A 72 15.99 -9.56 -9.66
C VAL A 72 15.94 -8.05 -9.52
N LEU A 73 16.01 -7.51 -8.29
CA LEU A 73 16.08 -6.06 -8.04
C LEU A 73 17.28 -5.41 -8.75
N ALA A 74 18.45 -6.04 -8.68
CA ALA A 74 19.64 -5.56 -9.38
C ALA A 74 19.43 -5.55 -10.91
N ARG A 75 18.80 -6.58 -11.46
CA ARG A 75 18.46 -6.70 -12.89
C ARG A 75 17.43 -5.65 -13.33
N MET A 76 16.47 -5.31 -12.44
CA MET A 76 15.53 -4.20 -12.60
C MET A 76 16.18 -2.82 -12.39
N ARG A 77 17.47 -2.77 -12.03
CA ARG A 77 18.23 -1.55 -11.69
C ARG A 77 17.60 -0.76 -10.54
N ARG A 78 17.02 -1.48 -9.55
CA ARG A 78 16.54 -0.83 -8.33
C ARG A 78 17.71 -0.40 -7.45
N ARG A 79 17.54 0.72 -6.73
CA ARG A 79 18.58 1.35 -5.91
C ARG A 79 18.46 0.98 -4.42
N TYR A 80 17.76 -0.10 -4.12
CA TYR A 80 17.56 -0.64 -2.76
C TYR A 80 17.65 -2.16 -2.79
N THR A 81 17.92 -2.74 -1.63
CA THR A 81 17.92 -4.17 -1.36
C THR A 81 16.67 -4.56 -0.57
N THR A 82 16.40 -5.86 -0.49
CA THR A 82 15.34 -6.42 0.34
C THR A 82 15.54 -6.10 1.82
N GLU A 83 16.80 -6.12 2.31
CA GLU A 83 17.15 -5.72 3.67
C GLU A 83 16.77 -4.27 3.95
N LYS A 84 17.15 -3.35 3.06
CA LYS A 84 16.80 -1.92 3.19
C LYS A 84 15.31 -1.68 3.14
N PHE A 85 14.59 -2.44 2.32
CA PHE A 85 13.14 -2.41 2.28
C PHE A 85 12.53 -2.85 3.62
N ALA A 86 12.97 -3.98 4.16
CA ALA A 86 12.49 -4.51 5.44
C ALA A 86 12.74 -3.50 6.59
N GLU A 87 13.93 -2.88 6.64
CA GLU A 87 14.23 -1.81 7.61
C GLU A 87 13.22 -0.66 7.57
N ARG A 88 12.77 -0.25 6.38
CA ARG A 88 11.76 0.82 6.26
C ARG A 88 10.41 0.39 6.78
N ILE A 89 9.99 -0.84 6.48
CA ILE A 89 8.74 -1.41 7.00
C ILE A 89 8.77 -1.50 8.52
N GLU A 90 9.88 -1.96 9.09
CA GLU A 90 10.06 -2.03 10.55
C GLU A 90 10.04 -0.64 11.21
N ALA A 91 10.65 0.36 10.57
CA ALA A 91 10.61 1.74 11.05
C ALA A 91 9.18 2.29 11.08
N VAL A 92 8.36 2.02 10.05
CA VAL A 92 6.94 2.37 10.04
C VAL A 92 6.20 1.68 11.18
N ARG A 93 6.33 0.36 11.29
CA ARG A 93 5.61 -0.44 12.31
C ARG A 93 5.97 -0.09 13.74
N ARG A 94 7.18 0.37 13.98
CA ARG A 94 7.62 0.80 15.32
C ARG A 94 6.81 1.98 15.84
N LEU A 95 6.46 2.93 14.97
CA LEU A 95 5.70 4.13 15.33
C LEU A 95 4.20 3.98 15.04
N MET A 96 3.84 3.14 14.07
CA MET A 96 2.48 2.92 13.59
C MET A 96 2.24 1.40 13.42
N PRO A 97 2.05 0.64 14.52
CA PRO A 97 1.93 -0.82 14.47
C PRO A 97 0.82 -1.34 13.56
N ASP A 98 -0.26 -0.59 13.45
CA ASP A 98 -1.43 -0.91 12.63
C ASP A 98 -1.47 -0.21 11.27
N ALA A 99 -0.34 0.34 10.82
CA ALA A 99 -0.28 0.97 9.51
C ALA A 99 -0.61 -0.04 8.40
N PHE A 100 -1.42 0.39 7.45
CA PHE A 100 -1.57 -0.33 6.18
C PHE A 100 -0.30 -0.19 5.36
N ILE A 101 0.27 -1.32 4.97
CA ILE A 101 1.44 -1.37 4.08
C ILE A 101 1.03 -2.17 2.85
N GLY A 102 0.81 -1.46 1.75
CA GLY A 102 0.59 -2.03 0.42
C GLY A 102 1.91 -2.13 -0.34
N ILE A 103 2.13 -3.23 -1.04
CA ILE A 103 3.39 -3.51 -1.74
C ILE A 103 3.11 -3.90 -3.19
N ASP A 104 3.81 -3.27 -4.15
CA ASP A 104 3.82 -3.71 -5.54
C ASP A 104 4.84 -4.82 -5.74
N VAL A 105 4.44 -5.88 -6.44
CA VAL A 105 5.31 -7.00 -6.82
C VAL A 105 5.10 -7.32 -8.30
N ILE A 106 6.20 -7.48 -9.02
CA ILE A 106 6.21 -7.95 -10.41
C ILE A 106 6.72 -9.38 -10.42
N VAL A 107 5.99 -10.27 -11.06
CA VAL A 107 6.41 -11.66 -11.31
C VAL A 107 6.67 -11.89 -12.79
N GLY A 108 7.59 -12.80 -13.10
CA GLY A 108 7.92 -13.14 -14.48
C GLY A 108 8.84 -12.13 -15.17
N PHE A 109 9.58 -11.32 -14.42
CA PHE A 109 10.62 -10.47 -15.00
C PHE A 109 11.67 -11.32 -15.72
N PRO A 110 12.20 -10.88 -16.91
CA PRO A 110 13.18 -11.68 -17.65
C PRO A 110 14.35 -12.12 -16.78
N GLY A 111 14.61 -13.43 -16.79
CA GLY A 111 15.63 -14.09 -15.98
C GLY A 111 15.25 -14.34 -14.52
N GLU A 112 14.01 -14.11 -14.10
CA GLU A 112 13.52 -14.55 -12.78
C GLU A 112 13.41 -16.06 -12.73
N THR A 113 14.26 -16.69 -11.95
CA THR A 113 14.27 -18.15 -11.74
C THR A 113 13.17 -18.59 -10.77
N GLU A 114 12.92 -19.89 -10.66
CA GLU A 114 12.00 -20.42 -9.63
C GLU A 114 12.55 -20.15 -8.21
N SER A 115 13.86 -20.21 -8.03
CA SER A 115 14.49 -19.87 -6.75
C SER A 115 14.28 -18.40 -6.39
N ASP A 116 14.39 -17.47 -7.35
CA ASP A 116 14.12 -16.05 -7.12
C ASP A 116 12.67 -15.81 -6.69
N PHE A 117 11.73 -16.50 -7.36
CA PHE A 117 10.31 -16.41 -7.00
C PHE A 117 10.04 -16.95 -5.59
N ARG A 118 10.61 -18.12 -5.22
CA ARG A 118 10.49 -18.66 -3.86
C ARG A 118 11.07 -17.72 -2.81
N THR A 119 12.23 -17.12 -3.08
CA THR A 119 12.82 -16.09 -2.21
C THR A 119 11.89 -14.89 -2.05
N THR A 120 11.24 -14.44 -3.14
CA THR A 120 10.25 -13.36 -3.10
C THR A 120 9.03 -13.75 -2.26
N TYR A 121 8.48 -14.94 -2.45
CA TYR A 121 7.34 -15.45 -1.70
C TYR A 121 7.63 -15.49 -0.19
N GLU A 122 8.74 -16.12 0.20
CA GLU A 122 9.17 -16.24 1.60
C GLU A 122 9.46 -14.88 2.24
N PHE A 123 10.04 -13.95 1.47
CA PHE A 123 10.27 -12.59 1.94
C PHE A 123 8.95 -11.87 2.24
N LEU A 124 7.97 -11.94 1.33
CA LEU A 124 6.66 -11.32 1.51
C LEU A 124 5.86 -11.96 2.65
N GLU A 125 5.89 -13.28 2.77
CA GLU A 125 5.25 -14.01 3.86
C GLU A 125 5.80 -13.57 5.22
N ARG A 126 7.13 -13.52 5.36
CA ARG A 126 7.79 -13.05 6.59
C ARG A 126 7.54 -11.59 6.88
N LEU A 127 7.52 -10.75 5.83
CA LEU A 127 7.28 -9.32 5.96
C LEU A 127 5.83 -9.01 6.34
N ALA A 128 4.89 -9.88 5.98
CA ALA A 128 3.46 -9.79 6.29
C ALA A 128 2.84 -8.39 6.01
N PRO A 129 2.88 -7.87 4.77
CA PRO A 129 2.21 -6.63 4.42
C PRO A 129 0.69 -6.75 4.54
N ALA A 130 0.00 -5.60 4.60
CA ALA A 130 -1.46 -5.57 4.61
C ALA A 130 -2.08 -5.95 3.25
N TYR A 131 -1.38 -5.68 2.15
CA TYR A 131 -1.86 -5.97 0.80
C TYR A 131 -0.72 -6.08 -0.22
N LEU A 132 -0.92 -6.93 -1.24
CA LEU A 132 -0.02 -7.06 -2.38
C LEU A 132 -0.73 -6.65 -3.67
N HIS A 133 -0.14 -5.73 -4.40
CA HIS A 133 -0.50 -5.43 -5.78
C HIS A 133 0.42 -6.24 -6.68
N ILE A 134 -0.11 -7.29 -7.28
CA ILE A 134 0.65 -8.29 -8.02
C ILE A 134 0.48 -8.05 -9.51
N PHE A 135 1.60 -7.88 -10.22
CA PHE A 135 1.62 -7.63 -11.64
C PHE A 135 2.44 -8.69 -12.37
N PRO A 136 1.90 -9.38 -13.38
CA PRO A 136 2.75 -10.10 -14.31
C PRO A 136 3.59 -9.08 -15.09
N PHE A 137 4.86 -9.41 -15.33
CA PHE A 137 5.72 -8.56 -16.15
C PHE A 137 5.10 -8.34 -17.54
N SER A 138 5.04 -7.09 -17.95
CA SER A 138 4.55 -6.69 -19.27
C SER A 138 5.63 -5.92 -20.02
N GLU A 139 5.94 -6.36 -21.22
CA GLU A 139 6.90 -5.69 -22.09
C GLU A 139 6.37 -4.31 -22.51
N ARG A 140 7.22 -3.30 -22.33
CA ARG A 140 6.90 -1.94 -22.77
C ARG A 140 7.90 -1.52 -23.84
N PRO A 141 7.43 -1.20 -25.06
CA PRO A 141 8.31 -0.71 -26.12
C PRO A 141 9.21 0.44 -25.67
N GLY A 142 10.47 0.39 -26.06
CA GLY A 142 11.47 1.41 -25.69
C GLY A 142 12.11 1.23 -24.32
N THR A 143 11.80 0.15 -23.60
CA THR A 143 12.51 -0.20 -22.35
C THR A 143 13.57 -1.28 -22.60
N PRO A 144 14.73 -1.22 -21.93
CA PRO A 144 15.79 -2.25 -22.09
C PRO A 144 15.33 -3.68 -21.77
N ALA A 145 14.32 -3.83 -20.91
CA ALA A 145 13.82 -5.13 -20.48
C ALA A 145 13.16 -5.93 -21.62
N VAL A 146 12.73 -5.27 -22.69
CA VAL A 146 12.19 -5.96 -23.89
C VAL A 146 13.24 -6.87 -24.54
N ASP A 147 14.51 -6.43 -24.52
CA ASP A 147 15.61 -7.13 -25.15
C ASP A 147 16.34 -8.10 -24.22
N PHE A 148 15.89 -8.22 -22.96
CA PHE A 148 16.51 -9.13 -22.02
C PHE A 148 16.25 -10.59 -22.42
N PRO A 149 17.28 -11.44 -22.33
CA PRO A 149 17.14 -12.90 -22.54
C PRO A 149 16.35 -13.54 -21.38
N ASP A 150 16.11 -14.84 -21.51
CA ASP A 150 15.54 -15.69 -20.45
C ASP A 150 14.15 -15.24 -20.01
N LYS A 151 13.28 -14.93 -20.98
CA LYS A 151 11.90 -14.56 -20.73
C LYS A 151 11.14 -15.69 -20.04
N VAL A 152 10.42 -15.35 -18.99
CA VAL A 152 9.58 -16.30 -18.25
C VAL A 152 8.35 -16.65 -19.09
N GLN A 153 8.03 -17.94 -19.17
CA GLN A 153 6.85 -18.41 -19.88
C GLN A 153 5.56 -17.84 -19.26
N PRO A 154 4.57 -17.41 -20.07
CA PRO A 154 3.33 -16.85 -19.54
C PRO A 154 2.61 -17.74 -18.53
N SER A 155 2.58 -19.06 -18.74
CA SER A 155 1.97 -20.01 -17.82
C SER A 155 2.67 -20.05 -16.45
N VAL A 156 3.99 -19.86 -16.41
CA VAL A 156 4.76 -19.77 -15.17
C VAL A 156 4.45 -18.47 -14.44
N ALA A 157 4.37 -17.35 -15.19
CA ALA A 157 3.98 -16.05 -14.60
C ALA A 157 2.56 -16.09 -14.02
N THR A 158 1.60 -16.69 -14.73
CA THR A 158 0.21 -16.87 -14.24
C THR A 158 0.18 -17.65 -12.93
N ARG A 159 0.85 -18.81 -12.86
CA ARG A 159 0.94 -19.61 -11.64
C ARG A 159 1.53 -18.79 -10.47
N ARG A 160 2.60 -18.02 -10.72
CA ARG A 160 3.22 -17.17 -9.70
C ARG A 160 2.28 -16.07 -9.21
N VAL A 161 1.46 -15.48 -10.09
CA VAL A 161 0.40 -14.52 -9.71
C VAL A 161 -0.59 -15.21 -8.79
N GLU A 162 -1.13 -16.37 -9.16
CA GLU A 162 -2.12 -17.13 -8.37
C GLU A 162 -1.58 -17.46 -6.97
N GLU A 163 -0.34 -17.92 -6.86
CA GLU A 163 0.30 -18.23 -5.57
C GLU A 163 0.42 -16.97 -4.67
N LEU A 164 0.80 -15.82 -5.25
CA LEU A 164 0.89 -14.56 -4.49
C LEU A 164 -0.49 -13.97 -4.17
N GLU A 165 -1.50 -14.16 -5.01
CA GLU A 165 -2.87 -13.74 -4.71
C GLU A 165 -3.44 -14.53 -3.52
N GLU A 166 -3.12 -15.81 -3.39
CA GLU A 166 -3.50 -16.61 -2.22
C GLU A 166 -2.79 -16.10 -0.96
N LEU A 167 -1.49 -15.85 -1.05
CA LEU A 167 -0.74 -15.23 0.05
C LEU A 167 -1.34 -13.87 0.43
N CYS A 168 -1.64 -13.02 -0.55
CA CYS A 168 -2.24 -11.70 -0.32
C CYS A 168 -3.58 -11.82 0.40
N ARG A 169 -4.45 -12.73 -0.03
CA ARG A 169 -5.77 -12.94 0.60
C ARG A 169 -5.63 -13.31 2.07
N ARG A 170 -4.70 -14.22 2.40
CA ARG A 170 -4.42 -14.62 3.78
C ARG A 170 -3.88 -13.44 4.61
N LEU A 171 -2.84 -12.75 4.13
CA LEU A 171 -2.22 -11.62 4.85
C LEU A 171 -3.20 -10.44 5.04
N HIS A 172 -4.01 -10.15 4.03
CA HIS A 172 -5.03 -9.11 4.12
C HIS A 172 -6.12 -9.48 5.14
N GLY A 173 -6.56 -10.75 5.13
CA GLY A 173 -7.48 -11.26 6.14
C GLY A 173 -6.93 -11.12 7.56
N GLU A 174 -5.67 -11.51 7.77
CA GLU A 174 -4.99 -11.36 9.07
C GLU A 174 -4.87 -9.87 9.48
N PHE A 175 -4.61 -8.98 8.54
CA PHE A 175 -4.60 -7.53 8.80
C PHE A 175 -5.97 -7.00 9.21
N CYS A 176 -7.03 -7.40 8.53
CA CYS A 176 -8.39 -6.97 8.84
C CYS A 176 -8.87 -7.55 10.17
N ALA A 177 -8.64 -8.84 10.41
CA ALA A 177 -9.08 -9.54 11.63
C ALA A 177 -8.50 -8.93 12.92
N ARG A 178 -7.31 -8.32 12.88
CA ARG A 178 -6.74 -7.62 14.04
C ARG A 178 -7.59 -6.46 14.54
N ALA A 179 -8.50 -5.93 13.73
CA ALA A 179 -9.36 -4.83 14.13
C ALA A 179 -10.71 -5.28 14.71
N GLU A 180 -11.03 -6.57 14.66
CA GLU A 180 -12.29 -7.07 15.22
C GLU A 180 -12.45 -6.70 16.69
N GLY A 181 -13.63 -6.20 17.05
CA GLY A 181 -13.96 -5.76 18.41
C GLY A 181 -13.43 -4.39 18.81
N THR A 182 -12.62 -3.73 17.97
CA THR A 182 -12.11 -2.38 18.23
C THR A 182 -13.10 -1.31 17.77
N THR A 183 -12.80 -0.05 18.07
CA THR A 183 -13.56 1.11 17.57
C THR A 183 -12.61 2.00 16.77
N ASP A 184 -13.03 2.40 15.57
CA ASP A 184 -12.22 3.24 14.68
C ASP A 184 -13.12 4.29 13.98
N GLU A 185 -12.50 5.27 13.35
CA GLU A 185 -13.18 6.26 12.52
C GLU A 185 -13.25 5.77 11.06
N VAL A 186 -14.46 5.72 10.52
CA VAL A 186 -14.75 5.26 9.16
C VAL A 186 -15.33 6.40 8.33
N LEU A 187 -14.70 6.69 7.20
CA LEU A 187 -15.27 7.57 6.18
C LEU A 187 -16.16 6.73 5.26
N PHE A 188 -17.47 6.93 5.33
CA PHE A 188 -18.42 6.24 4.46
C PHE A 188 -18.53 6.90 3.09
N GLU A 189 -18.47 6.09 2.04
CA GLU A 189 -18.57 6.51 0.65
C GLU A 189 -20.00 6.37 0.11
N SER A 190 -20.27 6.99 -1.04
CA SER A 190 -21.60 6.95 -1.67
C SER A 190 -22.00 5.58 -2.23
N THR A 191 -21.09 4.60 -2.24
CA THR A 191 -21.34 3.26 -2.76
C THR A 191 -22.33 2.52 -1.86
N MET A 192 -23.44 2.05 -2.46
CA MET A 192 -24.44 1.20 -1.80
C MET A 192 -24.55 -0.13 -2.54
N ARG A 193 -24.53 -1.24 -1.81
CA ARG A 193 -24.74 -2.59 -2.35
C ARG A 193 -25.49 -3.44 -1.34
N GLY A 194 -26.60 -4.07 -1.75
CA GLY A 194 -27.36 -4.97 -0.89
C GLY A 194 -27.91 -4.31 0.38
N GLY A 195 -28.28 -3.00 0.34
CA GLY A 195 -28.76 -2.28 1.52
C GLY A 195 -27.65 -1.84 2.50
N MET A 196 -26.38 -2.09 2.15
CA MET A 196 -25.22 -1.67 2.94
C MET A 196 -24.48 -0.53 2.27
N MET A 197 -23.97 0.40 3.07
CA MET A 197 -22.96 1.38 2.66
C MET A 197 -21.57 0.87 3.02
N PHE A 198 -20.57 1.38 2.34
CA PHE A 198 -19.17 1.00 2.54
C PHE A 198 -18.33 2.23 2.85
N GLY A 199 -17.30 2.03 3.63
CA GLY A 199 -16.33 3.06 3.99
C GLY A 199 -14.98 2.47 4.34
N TYR A 200 -14.04 3.36 4.66
CA TYR A 200 -12.69 2.94 5.01
C TYR A 200 -12.23 3.58 6.31
N THR A 201 -11.55 2.80 7.12
CA THR A 201 -10.79 3.33 8.27
C THR A 201 -9.60 4.16 7.79
N GLY A 202 -8.97 4.90 8.70
CA GLY A 202 -7.76 5.66 8.38
C GLY A 202 -6.63 4.79 7.80
N ASN A 203 -6.46 3.57 8.29
CA ASN A 203 -5.52 2.58 7.79
C ASN A 203 -6.12 1.62 6.76
N TYR A 204 -7.13 2.06 6.04
CA TYR A 204 -7.66 1.45 4.82
C TYR A 204 -8.32 0.07 4.95
N ARG A 205 -8.81 -0.29 6.14
CA ARG A 205 -9.70 -1.44 6.28
C ARG A 205 -11.08 -1.07 5.74
N ARG A 206 -11.66 -1.94 4.92
CA ARG A 206 -13.01 -1.72 4.39
C ARG A 206 -14.04 -2.16 5.42
N VAL A 207 -15.05 -1.30 5.61
CA VAL A 207 -16.12 -1.50 6.59
C VAL A 207 -17.46 -1.37 5.88
N LYS A 208 -18.40 -2.26 6.19
CA LYS A 208 -19.78 -2.21 5.72
C LYS A 208 -20.72 -1.95 6.89
N ALA A 209 -21.74 -1.12 6.68
CA ALA A 209 -22.78 -0.83 7.66
C ALA A 209 -24.14 -0.69 6.95
N PRO A 210 -25.28 -0.82 7.66
CA PRO A 210 -26.58 -0.54 7.07
C PRO A 210 -26.62 0.85 6.45
N TYR A 211 -27.22 0.96 5.26
CA TYR A 211 -27.24 2.21 4.50
C TYR A 211 -27.97 3.32 5.26
N ASP A 212 -27.28 4.43 5.46
CA ASP A 212 -27.84 5.67 5.97
C ASP A 212 -27.30 6.85 5.13
N ARG A 213 -28.21 7.49 4.37
CA ARG A 213 -27.86 8.61 3.49
C ARG A 213 -27.23 9.78 4.23
N SER A 214 -27.57 9.99 5.49
CA SER A 214 -27.02 11.10 6.29
C SER A 214 -25.55 10.90 6.67
N ARG A 215 -25.05 9.68 6.58
CA ARG A 215 -23.68 9.30 6.93
C ARG A 215 -22.74 9.27 5.71
N ILE A 216 -23.25 9.44 4.51
CA ILE A 216 -22.43 9.48 3.29
C ILE A 216 -21.53 10.71 3.29
N ASN A 217 -20.24 10.52 2.93
CA ASN A 217 -19.17 11.53 2.99
C ASN A 217 -18.95 12.11 4.39
N THR A 218 -19.27 11.37 5.43
CA THR A 218 -18.96 11.75 6.81
C THR A 218 -18.05 10.73 7.46
N ILE A 219 -17.24 11.21 8.41
CA ILE A 219 -16.44 10.35 9.27
C ILE A 219 -17.30 9.99 10.48
N CYS A 220 -17.52 8.69 10.67
CA CYS A 220 -18.30 8.15 11.77
C CYS A 220 -17.42 7.32 12.69
N ARG A 221 -17.68 7.37 13.98
CA ARG A 221 -17.10 6.43 14.93
C ARG A 221 -17.84 5.11 14.84
N VAL A 222 -17.10 4.01 14.60
CA VAL A 222 -17.68 2.70 14.30
C VAL A 222 -17.01 1.62 15.13
N ARG A 223 -17.81 0.79 15.78
CA ARG A 223 -17.36 -0.46 16.37
C ARG A 223 -17.19 -1.48 15.24
N LEU A 224 -16.00 -2.01 15.10
CA LEU A 224 -15.64 -2.97 14.07
C LEU A 224 -16.00 -4.39 14.56
N GLY A 225 -16.90 -5.04 13.86
CA GLY A 225 -17.37 -6.39 14.14
C GLY A 225 -16.54 -7.44 13.39
N ARG A 226 -17.20 -8.58 13.10
CA ARG A 226 -16.56 -9.69 12.39
C ARG A 226 -16.26 -9.33 10.94
N MET A 227 -15.19 -9.91 10.45
CA MET A 227 -14.82 -9.87 9.04
C MET A 227 -15.62 -10.94 8.27
N ASP A 228 -16.10 -10.61 7.07
CA ASP A 228 -16.71 -11.55 6.14
C ASP A 228 -15.69 -12.19 5.19
N ASP A 229 -16.18 -13.06 4.30
CA ASP A 229 -15.34 -13.76 3.30
C ASP A 229 -14.72 -12.83 2.25
N ALA A 230 -15.20 -11.58 2.15
CA ALA A 230 -14.63 -10.54 1.29
C ALA A 230 -13.59 -9.67 2.02
N ASN A 231 -13.26 -9.99 3.26
CA ASN A 231 -12.44 -9.22 4.18
C ASN A 231 -13.04 -7.85 4.55
N ASP A 232 -14.37 -7.69 4.44
CA ASP A 232 -15.08 -6.52 4.90
C ASP A 232 -15.46 -6.68 6.38
N LEU A 233 -15.13 -5.69 7.19
CA LEU A 233 -15.54 -5.67 8.60
C LEU A 233 -16.99 -5.18 8.72
N GLU A 234 -17.78 -5.85 9.53
CA GLU A 234 -19.09 -5.34 9.92
C GLU A 234 -18.93 -4.14 10.81
N GLY A 235 -19.69 -3.08 10.55
CA GLY A 235 -19.63 -1.82 11.29
C GLY A 235 -20.92 -1.52 12.01
N GLU A 236 -20.82 -1.23 13.31
CA GLU A 236 -21.88 -0.65 14.12
C GLU A 236 -21.52 0.83 14.43
N ILE A 237 -22.29 1.78 13.90
CA ILE A 237 -22.06 3.19 14.18
C ILE A 237 -22.37 3.45 15.64
N VAL A 238 -21.39 3.99 16.37
CA VAL A 238 -21.53 4.41 17.78
C VAL A 238 -21.67 5.91 17.79
N ASP A 239 -22.91 6.38 17.99
CA ASP A 239 -23.15 7.81 18.22
C ASP A 239 -22.48 8.24 19.54
N ASN A 240 -21.89 9.44 19.53
CA ASN A 240 -21.33 10.04 20.76
C ASN A 240 -22.45 10.55 21.64
#